data_92c575c953a04c19c2d265f387d92ff2
#
_entry.id   92c575c953a04c19c2d265f387d92ff2
#
_cell.length_a   1.000
_cell.length_b   1.000
_cell.length_c   1.000
_cell.angle_alpha   90.00
_cell.angle_beta   90.00
_cell.angle_gamma   90.00
#
_symmetry.space_group_name_H-M   'P 1'
#
loop_
_entity.id
_entity.type
_entity.pdbx_description
1 polymer ?
#
loop_
_entity_poly.entity_id
_entity_poly.type
_entity_poly.pdbx_seq_one_letter_code
_entity_poly.pdbx_strand_id
1 'polypeptide(L)'
;TSEERHEARYQRRVKRRQERRLALSRSCGDFEDVFSYENLYQSGHICCRGVGWKSSTQMYRFNLVTNTAATRRALLDGTYKSRGFIEFDLWDRGKMRHIRSIHISERVVQRTLCDKVVNPTLKPSFIYDNGASTENKGIDFALNRLTCHLQR
;
A
#
# COMPACT_ATOMS: atom_id res chain seq x y z
N THR A 1 -42.58 2.44 -6.28
CA THR A 1 -42.25 1.91 -7.61
C THR A 1 -41.13 0.88 -7.58
N SER A 2 -40.86 0.17 -8.68
CA SER A 2 -39.74 -0.76 -8.81
C SER A 2 -38.40 -0.03 -8.63
N GLU A 3 -38.29 1.15 -9.18
CA GLU A 3 -37.11 2.01 -9.12
C GLU A 3 -36.82 2.48 -7.70
N GLU A 4 -37.79 2.90 -6.93
CA GLU A 4 -37.65 3.29 -5.53
C GLU A 4 -37.12 2.12 -4.68
N ARG A 5 -37.60 0.90 -4.92
CA ARG A 5 -37.13 -0.30 -4.23
C ARG A 5 -35.69 -0.64 -4.61
N HIS A 6 -35.32 -0.43 -5.88
CA HIS A 6 -33.95 -0.63 -6.35
C HIS A 6 -33.02 0.39 -5.69
N GLU A 7 -33.38 1.67 -5.69
CA GLU A 7 -32.59 2.73 -5.07
C GLU A 7 -32.46 2.51 -3.55
N ALA A 8 -33.52 2.16 -2.86
CA ALA A 8 -33.46 1.85 -1.43
C ALA A 8 -32.56 0.64 -1.11
N ARG A 9 -32.48 -0.36 -1.99
CA ARG A 9 -31.52 -1.50 -1.85
C ARG A 9 -30.09 -1.04 -2.10
N TYR A 10 -29.87 -0.18 -3.09
CA TYR A 10 -28.56 0.38 -3.39
C TYR A 10 -28.03 1.19 -2.21
N GLN A 11 -28.83 2.13 -1.69
CA GLN A 11 -28.46 2.97 -0.56
C GLN A 11 -28.14 2.15 0.71
N ARG A 12 -28.91 1.11 0.99
CA ARG A 12 -28.59 0.17 2.09
C ARG A 12 -27.27 -0.54 1.91
N ARG A 13 -26.92 -0.94 0.68
CA ARG A 13 -25.62 -1.56 0.38
C ARG A 13 -24.46 -0.58 0.54
N VAL A 14 -24.63 0.66 0.07
CA VAL A 14 -23.63 1.73 0.23
C VAL A 14 -23.37 2.00 1.70
N LYS A 15 -24.44 2.22 2.49
CA LYS A 15 -24.35 2.46 3.93
C LYS A 15 -23.61 1.32 4.66
N ARG A 16 -23.99 0.06 4.41
CA ARG A 16 -23.34 -1.10 4.99
C ARG A 16 -21.86 -1.18 4.64
N ARG A 17 -21.47 -0.83 3.41
CA ARG A 17 -20.05 -0.79 2.99
C ARG A 17 -19.29 0.31 3.73
N GLN A 18 -19.88 1.48 3.89
CA GLN A 18 -19.28 2.58 4.63
C GLN A 18 -19.10 2.23 6.11
N GLU A 19 -20.13 1.69 6.76
CA GLU A 19 -20.05 1.25 8.16
C GLU A 19 -18.95 0.19 8.36
N ARG A 20 -18.86 -0.78 7.44
CA ARG A 20 -17.81 -1.79 7.48
C ARG A 20 -16.41 -1.20 7.31
N ARG A 21 -16.23 -0.22 6.40
CA ARG A 21 -14.95 0.47 6.22
C ARG A 21 -14.56 1.25 7.47
N LEU A 22 -15.50 1.96 8.08
CA LEU A 22 -15.27 2.70 9.31
C LEU A 22 -14.89 1.77 10.47
N ALA A 23 -15.57 0.64 10.61
CA ALA A 23 -15.22 -0.36 11.61
C ALA A 23 -13.81 -0.92 11.40
N LEU A 24 -13.44 -1.26 10.17
CA LEU A 24 -12.09 -1.71 9.82
C LEU A 24 -11.04 -0.63 10.05
N SER A 25 -11.34 0.63 9.70
CA SER A 25 -10.43 1.74 9.96
C SER A 25 -10.16 1.93 11.46
N ARG A 26 -11.21 1.86 12.28
CA ARG A 26 -11.07 1.95 13.74
C ARG A 26 -10.25 0.78 14.32
N SER A 27 -10.33 -0.40 13.73
CA SER A 27 -9.54 -1.56 14.17
C SER A 27 -8.05 -1.48 13.83
N CYS A 28 -7.63 -0.52 12.99
CA CYS A 28 -6.22 -0.32 12.66
C CYS A 28 -5.40 0.34 13.78
N GLY A 29 -6.05 0.81 14.84
CA GLY A 29 -5.42 1.57 15.92
C GLY A 29 -5.22 3.05 15.59
N ASP A 30 -4.62 3.75 16.52
CA ASP A 30 -4.31 5.16 16.39
C ASP A 30 -3.07 5.40 15.53
N PHE A 31 -2.80 6.66 15.21
CA PHE A 31 -1.64 7.06 14.41
C PHE A 31 -0.32 6.58 15.05
N GLU A 32 -0.21 6.63 16.36
CA GLU A 32 0.97 6.16 17.11
C GLU A 32 1.16 4.66 17.03
N ASP A 33 0.06 3.89 17.04
CA ASP A 33 0.07 2.43 16.90
C ASP A 33 0.52 2.01 15.50
N VAL A 34 -0.05 2.67 14.48
CA VAL A 34 0.30 2.43 13.07
C VAL A 34 1.80 2.67 12.84
N PHE A 35 2.33 3.77 13.33
CA PHE A 35 3.74 4.14 13.20
C PHE A 35 4.56 3.81 14.45
N SER A 36 4.26 2.68 15.10
CA SER A 36 5.08 2.14 16.18
C SER A 36 6.51 1.80 15.69
N TYR A 37 7.46 1.75 16.62
CA TYR A 37 8.85 1.35 16.30
C TYR A 37 8.89 0.01 15.60
N GLU A 38 8.12 -0.95 16.09
CA GLU A 38 8.08 -2.29 15.52
C GLU A 38 7.57 -2.31 14.08
N ASN A 39 6.47 -1.63 13.79
CA ASN A 39 5.88 -1.56 12.46
C ASN A 39 6.81 -0.90 11.44
N LEU A 40 7.44 0.22 11.81
CA LEU A 40 8.42 0.91 10.97
C LEU A 40 9.67 0.07 10.77
N TYR A 41 10.16 -0.61 11.80
CA TYR A 41 11.33 -1.47 11.72
C TYR A 41 11.09 -2.67 10.80
N GLN A 42 9.96 -3.37 10.95
CA GLN A 42 9.57 -4.48 10.09
C GLN A 42 9.42 -4.02 8.63
N SER A 43 8.75 -2.90 8.41
CA SER A 43 8.62 -2.32 7.06
C SER A 43 9.97 -1.95 6.46
N GLY A 44 10.90 -1.46 7.27
CA GLY A 44 12.28 -1.17 6.87
C GLY A 44 13.00 -2.43 6.39
N HIS A 45 12.91 -3.52 7.12
CA HIS A 45 13.46 -4.80 6.69
C HIS A 45 12.86 -5.29 5.38
N ILE A 46 11.54 -5.21 5.24
CA ILE A 46 10.85 -5.64 4.02
C ILE A 46 11.26 -4.78 2.82
N CYS A 47 11.34 -3.46 2.99
CA CYS A 47 11.72 -2.54 1.92
C CYS A 47 13.17 -2.72 1.46
N CYS A 48 14.05 -3.25 2.30
CA CYS A 48 15.43 -3.54 1.96
C CYS A 48 15.61 -4.87 1.21
N ARG A 49 14.60 -5.76 1.19
CA ARG A 49 14.69 -7.05 0.48
C ARG A 49 14.75 -6.84 -1.03
N GLY A 50 15.63 -7.59 -1.71
CA GLY A 50 15.77 -7.56 -3.16
C GLY A 50 16.50 -6.33 -3.73
N VAL A 51 16.82 -5.32 -2.90
CA VAL A 51 17.53 -4.10 -3.31
C VAL A 51 18.78 -3.82 -2.48
N GLY A 52 19.29 -4.84 -1.80
CA GLY A 52 20.48 -4.76 -0.93
C GLY A 52 21.78 -4.45 -1.66
N TRP A 53 21.82 -4.51 -2.99
CA TRP A 53 22.94 -4.12 -3.82
C TRP A 53 23.11 -2.60 -3.98
N LYS A 54 22.05 -1.80 -3.68
CA LYS A 54 22.10 -0.34 -3.73
C LYS A 54 22.78 0.23 -2.48
N SER A 55 23.77 1.10 -2.65
CA SER A 55 24.48 1.76 -1.56
C SER A 55 23.54 2.53 -0.61
N SER A 56 22.55 3.21 -1.14
CA SER A 56 21.53 3.92 -0.34
C SER A 56 20.72 2.97 0.55
N THR A 57 20.40 1.76 0.07
CA THR A 57 19.70 0.74 0.86
C THR A 57 20.61 0.14 1.93
N GLN A 58 21.88 -0.10 1.61
CA GLN A 58 22.87 -0.60 2.58
C GLN A 58 23.07 0.40 3.71
N MET A 59 23.25 1.68 3.39
CA MET A 59 23.38 2.74 4.37
C MET A 59 22.13 2.88 5.25
N TYR A 60 20.95 2.79 4.65
CA TYR A 60 19.68 2.82 5.39
C TYR A 60 19.56 1.63 6.33
N ARG A 61 19.89 0.43 5.86
CA ARG A 61 19.86 -0.83 6.64
C ARG A 61 20.84 -0.82 7.79
N PHE A 62 22.05 -0.30 7.57
CA PHE A 62 23.06 -0.19 8.61
C PHE A 62 22.58 0.67 9.78
N ASN A 63 21.88 1.77 9.48
CA ASN A 63 21.33 2.70 10.46
C ASN A 63 19.83 2.48 10.72
N LEU A 64 19.32 1.26 10.53
CA LEU A 64 17.87 1.00 10.51
C LEU A 64 17.18 1.43 11.82
N VAL A 65 17.75 1.11 12.97
CA VAL A 65 17.19 1.47 14.29
C VAL A 65 17.14 2.99 14.47
N THR A 66 18.23 3.66 14.17
CA THR A 66 18.32 5.14 14.27
C THR A 66 17.37 5.82 13.30
N ASN A 67 17.30 5.33 12.05
CA ASN A 67 16.38 5.85 11.03
C ASN A 67 14.92 5.64 11.43
N THR A 68 14.59 4.48 12.01
CA THR A 68 13.24 4.19 12.52
C THR A 68 12.87 5.16 13.63
N ALA A 69 13.75 5.38 14.61
CA ALA A 69 13.51 6.30 15.72
C ALA A 69 13.32 7.75 15.24
N ALA A 70 14.19 8.20 14.34
CA ALA A 70 14.11 9.55 13.77
C ALA A 70 12.82 9.74 12.94
N THR A 71 12.47 8.74 12.11
CA THR A 71 11.25 8.79 11.29
C THR A 71 9.99 8.82 12.17
N ARG A 72 9.91 7.97 13.19
CA ARG A 72 8.78 7.95 14.12
C ARG A 72 8.63 9.30 14.83
N ARG A 73 9.72 9.84 15.37
CA ARG A 73 9.70 11.16 16.04
C ARG A 73 9.16 12.23 15.08
N ALA A 74 9.71 12.32 13.87
CA ALA A 74 9.29 13.32 12.90
C ALA A 74 7.80 13.19 12.50
N LEU A 75 7.28 11.96 12.42
CA LEU A 75 5.86 11.69 12.14
C LEU A 75 4.97 12.15 13.30
N LEU A 76 5.33 11.85 14.54
CA LEU A 76 4.54 12.23 15.72
C LEU A 76 4.58 13.73 15.99
N ASP A 77 5.73 14.37 15.79
CA ASP A 77 5.92 15.81 15.95
C ASP A 77 5.33 16.63 14.77
N GLY A 78 4.81 15.96 13.73
CA GLY A 78 4.28 16.62 12.53
C GLY A 78 5.36 17.34 11.69
N THR A 79 6.63 17.07 11.94
CA THR A 79 7.77 17.68 11.23
C THR A 79 8.26 16.87 10.03
N TYR A 80 7.64 15.71 9.79
CA TYR A 80 8.00 14.85 8.67
C TYR A 80 7.79 15.55 7.33
N LYS A 81 8.86 15.61 6.53
CA LYS A 81 8.82 16.19 5.17
C LYS A 81 9.26 15.13 4.16
N SER A 82 8.52 15.04 3.05
CA SER A 82 8.93 14.21 1.92
C SER A 82 10.20 14.76 1.29
N ARG A 83 11.10 13.86 0.90
CA ARG A 83 12.33 14.21 0.17
C ARG A 83 12.10 14.43 -1.32
N GLY A 84 10.88 14.21 -1.79
CA GLY A 84 10.55 14.27 -3.21
C GLY A 84 11.01 13.04 -4.00
N PHE A 85 11.01 13.18 -5.31
CA PHE A 85 11.37 12.10 -6.23
C PHE A 85 12.82 12.24 -6.71
N ILE A 86 13.46 11.09 -6.90
CA ILE A 86 14.71 10.95 -7.65
C ILE A 86 14.29 10.59 -9.06
N GLU A 87 14.59 11.45 -10.03
CA GLU A 87 14.19 11.27 -11.42
C GLU A 87 15.41 10.86 -12.27
N PHE A 88 15.22 9.87 -13.13
CA PHE A 88 16.23 9.43 -14.09
C PHE A 88 15.57 8.71 -15.26
N ASP A 89 16.25 8.73 -16.39
CA ASP A 89 15.81 8.03 -17.58
C ASP A 89 16.44 6.65 -17.65
N LEU A 90 15.63 5.65 -17.95
CA LEU A 90 16.04 4.26 -18.11
C LEU A 90 15.63 3.75 -19.48
N TRP A 91 16.60 3.21 -20.22
CA TRP A 91 16.34 2.48 -21.45
C TRP A 91 15.90 1.06 -21.11
N ASP A 92 14.63 0.73 -21.40
CA ASP A 92 14.07 -0.60 -21.13
C ASP A 92 13.35 -1.15 -22.36
N ARG A 93 13.81 -2.29 -22.85
CA ARG A 93 13.23 -3.03 -23.99
C ARG A 93 12.95 -2.15 -25.21
N GLY A 94 13.93 -1.35 -25.63
CA GLY A 94 13.84 -0.50 -26.82
C GLY A 94 13.02 0.79 -26.62
N LYS A 95 12.68 1.14 -25.38
CA LYS A 95 11.97 2.38 -25.06
C LYS A 95 12.65 3.14 -23.92
N MET A 96 12.77 4.45 -24.08
CA MET A 96 13.19 5.34 -23.01
C MET A 96 12.01 5.50 -22.04
N ARG A 97 12.28 5.26 -20.75
CA ARG A 97 11.30 5.44 -19.66
C ARG A 97 11.81 6.47 -18.67
N HIS A 98 11.06 7.51 -18.47
CA HIS A 98 11.31 8.45 -17.38
C HIS A 98 10.84 7.85 -16.05
N ILE A 99 11.77 7.57 -15.15
CA ILE A 99 11.50 6.90 -13.86
C ILE A 99 11.54 7.93 -12.74
N ARG A 100 10.48 7.95 -11.94
CA ARG A 100 10.40 8.72 -10.70
C ARG A 100 10.46 7.74 -9.52
N SER A 101 11.54 7.76 -8.79
CA SER A 101 11.77 6.86 -7.64
C SER A 101 11.74 7.64 -6.34
N ILE A 102 11.16 7.06 -5.31
CA ILE A 102 11.19 7.63 -3.96
C ILE A 102 12.36 7.06 -3.15
N HIS A 103 12.83 7.85 -2.20
CA HIS A 103 13.89 7.42 -1.28
C HIS A 103 13.41 6.25 -0.41
N ILE A 104 14.35 5.38 0.02
CA ILE A 104 14.04 4.19 0.82
C ILE A 104 13.29 4.53 2.12
N SER A 105 13.62 5.63 2.79
CA SER A 105 12.94 6.06 4.01
C SER A 105 11.45 6.34 3.79
N GLU A 106 11.09 6.94 2.65
CA GLU A 106 9.68 7.20 2.32
C GLU A 106 8.93 5.93 1.96
N ARG A 107 9.61 4.98 1.29
CA ARG A 107 9.04 3.66 1.03
C ARG A 107 8.65 2.95 2.32
N VAL A 108 9.45 3.10 3.37
CA VAL A 108 9.18 2.51 4.68
C VAL A 108 7.92 3.09 5.28
N VAL A 109 7.75 4.40 5.28
CA VAL A 109 6.53 5.07 5.77
C VAL A 109 5.30 4.65 4.96
N GLN A 110 5.40 4.71 3.62
CA GLN A 110 4.31 4.28 2.74
C GLN A 110 3.96 2.81 2.92
N ARG A 111 4.97 1.95 3.06
CA ARG A 111 4.77 0.51 3.29
C ARG A 111 4.04 0.26 4.60
N THR A 112 4.46 0.92 5.68
CA THR A 112 3.81 0.81 6.98
C THR A 112 2.34 1.22 6.89
N LEU A 113 2.06 2.36 6.26
CA LEU A 113 0.70 2.84 6.06
C LEU A 113 -0.14 1.86 5.22
N CYS A 114 0.44 1.36 4.12
CA CYS A 114 -0.26 0.40 3.26
C CYS A 114 -0.57 -0.91 4.00
N ASP A 115 0.37 -1.47 4.73
CA ASP A 115 0.18 -2.77 5.38
C ASP A 115 -0.74 -2.69 6.60
N LYS A 116 -0.68 -1.59 7.35
CA LYS A 116 -1.43 -1.46 8.61
C LYS A 116 -2.80 -0.79 8.47
N VAL A 117 -2.99 0.04 7.46
CA VAL A 117 -4.24 0.80 7.27
C VAL A 117 -4.90 0.54 5.92
N VAL A 118 -4.19 0.81 4.82
CA VAL A 118 -4.79 0.80 3.48
C VAL A 118 -5.24 -0.59 3.07
N ASN A 119 -4.38 -1.58 3.20
CA ASN A 119 -4.70 -2.96 2.83
C ASN A 119 -5.83 -3.56 3.69
N PRO A 120 -5.79 -3.52 5.03
CA PRO A 120 -6.89 -4.02 5.85
C PRO A 120 -8.23 -3.34 5.58
N THR A 121 -8.22 -2.03 5.31
CA THR A 121 -9.44 -1.24 5.11
C THR A 121 -10.04 -1.42 3.72
N LEU A 122 -9.22 -1.46 2.67
CA LEU A 122 -9.69 -1.45 1.28
C LEU A 122 -9.79 -2.85 0.66
N LYS A 123 -8.85 -3.77 0.98
CA LYS A 123 -8.80 -5.11 0.41
C LYS A 123 -10.13 -5.89 0.48
N PRO A 124 -10.89 -5.83 1.59
CA PRO A 124 -12.20 -6.49 1.68
C PRO A 124 -13.28 -5.94 0.74
N SER A 125 -13.07 -4.74 0.17
CA SER A 125 -14.01 -4.11 -0.78
C SER A 125 -13.61 -4.27 -2.24
N PHE A 126 -12.48 -4.91 -2.54
CA PHE A 126 -12.07 -5.18 -3.90
C PHE A 126 -12.98 -6.22 -4.55
N ILE A 127 -13.22 -6.06 -5.85
CA ILE A 127 -13.92 -7.07 -6.63
C ILE A 127 -13.11 -8.36 -6.69
N TYR A 128 -13.80 -9.49 -6.74
CA TYR A 128 -13.13 -10.80 -6.75
C TYR A 128 -12.13 -10.94 -7.91
N ASP A 129 -12.47 -10.42 -9.09
CA ASP A 129 -11.66 -10.52 -10.31
C ASP A 129 -10.49 -9.51 -10.38
N ASN A 130 -10.26 -8.72 -9.32
CA ASN A 130 -9.07 -7.89 -9.22
C ASN A 130 -7.81 -8.77 -9.04
N GLY A 131 -7.05 -8.94 -10.11
CA GLY A 131 -5.80 -9.69 -10.13
C GLY A 131 -4.55 -8.85 -9.87
N ALA A 132 -4.68 -7.50 -9.93
CA ALA A 132 -3.53 -6.62 -9.82
C ALA A 132 -3.08 -6.44 -8.37
N SER A 133 -1.79 -6.64 -8.11
CA SER A 133 -1.14 -6.38 -6.80
C SER A 133 -1.83 -7.07 -5.60
N THR A 134 -2.57 -8.15 -5.85
CA THR A 134 -3.22 -8.94 -4.82
C THR A 134 -2.46 -10.25 -4.63
N GLU A 135 -2.18 -10.59 -3.38
CA GLU A 135 -1.50 -11.84 -3.03
C GLU A 135 -2.27 -13.05 -3.57
N ASN A 136 -1.56 -14.04 -4.12
CA ASN A 136 -2.09 -15.23 -4.79
C ASN A 136 -2.97 -14.95 -6.01
N LYS A 137 -2.96 -13.72 -6.52
CA LYS A 137 -3.63 -13.32 -7.75
C LYS A 137 -2.63 -12.60 -8.65
N GLY A 138 -2.43 -13.09 -9.84
CA GLY A 138 -1.49 -12.57 -10.81
C GLY A 138 -2.04 -12.70 -12.21
N ILE A 139 -1.16 -12.71 -13.19
CA ILE A 139 -1.54 -12.85 -14.62
C ILE A 139 -2.31 -14.15 -14.85
N ASP A 140 -1.85 -15.27 -14.29
CA ASP A 140 -2.51 -16.57 -14.48
C ASP A 140 -3.94 -16.58 -13.91
N PHE A 141 -4.13 -15.99 -12.73
CA PHE A 141 -5.46 -15.81 -12.16
C PHE A 141 -6.35 -14.98 -13.10
N ALA A 142 -5.83 -13.83 -13.61
CA ALA A 142 -6.59 -12.95 -14.49
C ALA A 142 -6.97 -13.63 -15.80
N LEU A 143 -6.06 -14.39 -16.42
CA LEU A 143 -6.31 -15.16 -17.64
C LEU A 143 -7.36 -16.25 -17.40
N ASN A 144 -7.26 -17.00 -16.32
CA ASN A 144 -8.25 -18.02 -15.96
C ASN A 144 -9.63 -17.42 -15.76
N ARG A 145 -9.72 -16.25 -15.09
CA ARG A 145 -10.99 -15.55 -14.92
C ARG A 145 -11.56 -15.05 -16.25
N LEU A 146 -10.72 -14.51 -17.13
CA LEU A 146 -11.12 -14.11 -18.47
C LEU A 146 -11.71 -15.30 -19.25
N THR A 147 -11.02 -16.44 -19.24
CA THR A 147 -11.51 -17.66 -19.89
C THR A 147 -12.86 -18.09 -19.35
N CYS A 148 -13.04 -18.09 -18.03
CA CYS A 148 -14.34 -18.41 -17.41
C CYS A 148 -15.46 -17.45 -17.83
N HIS A 149 -15.16 -16.17 -18.06
CA HIS A 149 -16.17 -15.20 -18.50
C HIS A 149 -16.50 -15.31 -19.99
N LEU A 150 -15.54 -15.73 -20.83
CA LEU A 150 -15.77 -15.95 -22.25
C LEU A 150 -16.54 -17.24 -22.57
N GLN A 151 -16.51 -18.22 -21.66
CA GLN A 151 -17.23 -19.50 -21.81
C GLN A 151 -18.66 -19.49 -21.26
N ARG A 152 -19.12 -18.40 -20.67
CA ARG A 152 -20.49 -18.18 -20.20
C ARG A 152 -21.35 -17.42 -21.20
#